data_2453999ff79ced497447c2448ca3cfe4
#
_entry.id   2453999ff79ced497447c2448ca3cfe4
#
_cell.length_a   1.000
_cell.length_b   1.000
_cell.length_c   1.000
_cell.angle_alpha   90.00
_cell.angle_beta   90.00
_cell.angle_gamma   90.00
#
_symmetry.space_group_name_H-M   'P 1'
#
loop_
_entity.id
_entity.type
_entity.pdbx_description
1 polymer ?
#
loop_
_entity_poly.entity_id
_entity_poly.type
_entity_poly.pdbx_seq_one_letter_code
_entity_poly.pdbx_strand_id
1 'polypeptide(L)'
;VYNVGICTTPLVYWSTAKFGFDASVMITASHNPASHNGLKVSGKDATPVGYDDGLSTVEKLVMEGDVKPVENKGKVIDYEVYDKYLDFMRQYVPDISNLKVSVDCSNGMSALFIKKLLGDNAMYICDELDGTFPNHEGNPLMPENRVMLQQHVREHKSDIGVIYDGDADRVMFVDENANFVSPDLMIAVLCHYFLEEKGLKGKVYQDIRTSKAVGEYVAKFGSEMVMWRVGRAYAAKKLREVDGIF
;
A
#
# COMPACT_ATOMS: atom_id res chain seq x y z
N VAL A 1 6.68 22.51 8.44
CA VAL A 1 6.39 21.07 8.36
C VAL A 1 5.00 20.84 8.91
N TYR A 2 4.18 20.10 8.19
CA TYR A 2 2.88 19.61 8.66
C TYR A 2 3.03 18.19 9.19
N ASN A 3 2.73 17.99 10.46
CA ASN A 3 2.76 16.70 11.13
C ASN A 3 1.37 16.08 11.11
N VAL A 4 1.21 14.95 10.44
CA VAL A 4 -0.07 14.22 10.33
C VAL A 4 -0.23 13.11 11.38
N GLY A 5 0.74 12.99 12.29
CA GLY A 5 0.70 12.00 13.37
C GLY A 5 0.91 10.56 12.90
N ILE A 6 0.37 9.62 13.70
CA ILE A 6 0.40 8.18 13.38
C ILE A 6 -0.59 7.90 12.26
N CYS A 7 -0.12 7.32 11.16
CA CYS A 7 -0.93 7.16 9.95
C CYS A 7 -0.43 6.00 9.07
N THR A 8 -1.23 5.65 8.06
CA THR A 8 -0.80 4.73 7.00
C THR A 8 0.09 5.44 5.97
N THR A 9 0.96 4.70 5.31
CA THR A 9 1.76 5.22 4.18
C THR A 9 0.88 5.79 3.05
N PRO A 10 -0.22 5.16 2.62
CA PRO A 10 -1.13 5.74 1.64
C PRO A 10 -1.74 7.09 2.04
N LEU A 11 -2.01 7.32 3.34
CA LEU A 11 -2.51 8.62 3.81
C LEU A 11 -1.48 9.73 3.55
N VAL A 12 -0.19 9.47 3.80
CA VAL A 12 0.88 10.47 3.52
C VAL A 12 0.93 10.81 2.04
N TYR A 13 0.84 9.82 1.17
CA TYR A 13 0.83 10.06 -0.28
C TYR A 13 -0.40 10.84 -0.73
N TRP A 14 -1.57 10.43 -0.27
CA TRP A 14 -2.81 11.13 -0.57
C TRP A 14 -2.77 12.58 -0.08
N SER A 15 -2.30 12.83 1.14
CA SER A 15 -2.19 14.17 1.70
C SER A 15 -1.24 15.04 0.89
N THR A 16 -0.10 14.49 0.47
CA THR A 16 0.89 15.20 -0.35
C THR A 16 0.28 15.71 -1.65
N ALA A 17 -0.42 14.85 -2.36
CA ALA A 17 -1.08 15.21 -3.62
C ALA A 17 -2.31 16.11 -3.38
N LYS A 18 -3.17 15.75 -2.42
CA LYS A 18 -4.45 16.43 -2.17
C LYS A 18 -4.29 17.87 -1.72
N PHE A 19 -3.29 18.15 -0.88
CA PHE A 19 -3.06 19.48 -0.32
C PHE A 19 -1.93 20.24 -1.02
N GLY A 20 -1.35 19.66 -2.07
CA GLY A 20 -0.31 20.32 -2.87
C GLY A 20 0.99 20.58 -2.10
N PHE A 21 1.37 19.66 -1.20
CA PHE A 21 2.65 19.78 -0.51
C PHE A 21 3.81 19.49 -1.46
N ASP A 22 4.92 20.22 -1.29
CA ASP A 22 6.10 20.08 -2.13
C ASP A 22 6.83 18.74 -1.94
N ALA A 23 6.77 18.20 -0.72
CA ALA A 23 7.38 16.92 -0.36
C ALA A 23 6.71 16.31 0.86
N SER A 24 6.94 15.01 1.05
CA SER A 24 6.56 14.31 2.28
C SER A 24 7.57 13.23 2.65
N VAL A 25 7.58 12.91 3.94
CA VAL A 25 8.39 11.83 4.49
C VAL A 25 7.49 10.98 5.40
N MET A 26 7.41 9.69 5.11
CA MET A 26 6.84 8.69 6.00
C MET A 26 7.95 7.95 6.72
N ILE A 27 7.89 7.91 8.05
CA ILE A 27 8.83 7.16 8.89
C ILE A 27 8.23 5.76 9.07
N THR A 28 8.85 4.75 8.45
CA THR A 28 8.34 3.38 8.46
C THR A 28 9.40 2.37 8.04
N ALA A 29 9.40 1.21 8.67
CA ALA A 29 10.13 0.04 8.19
C ALA A 29 9.28 -0.84 7.26
N SER A 30 8.04 -0.42 6.95
CA SER A 30 7.07 -1.17 6.11
C SER A 30 6.79 -2.55 6.70
N HIS A 31 7.30 -3.61 6.08
CA HIS A 31 7.10 -5.01 6.44
C HIS A 31 8.34 -5.66 7.08
N ASN A 32 9.37 -4.86 7.40
CA ASN A 32 10.56 -5.36 8.09
C ASN A 32 10.29 -5.59 9.58
N PRO A 33 11.11 -6.43 10.25
CA PRO A 33 10.99 -6.64 11.69
C PRO A 33 11.01 -5.35 12.51
N ALA A 34 10.43 -5.37 13.71
CA ALA A 34 10.28 -4.23 14.61
C ALA A 34 11.61 -3.49 14.96
N SER A 35 12.74 -4.18 14.85
CA SER A 35 14.08 -3.59 15.06
C SER A 35 14.55 -2.67 13.94
N HIS A 36 13.85 -2.65 12.81
CA HIS A 36 14.20 -1.83 11.65
C HIS A 36 13.42 -0.52 11.65
N ASN A 37 13.97 0.47 10.96
CA ASN A 37 13.29 1.72 10.66
C ASN A 37 13.72 2.20 9.27
N GLY A 38 13.00 3.18 8.72
CA GLY A 38 13.28 3.71 7.40
C GLY A 38 12.46 4.94 7.06
N LEU A 39 12.71 5.46 5.88
CA LEU A 39 12.04 6.64 5.36
C LEU A 39 11.52 6.35 3.95
N LYS A 40 10.24 6.67 3.70
CA LYS A 40 9.68 6.75 2.35
C LYS A 40 9.51 8.24 2.02
N VAL A 41 10.26 8.71 1.03
CA VAL A 41 10.26 10.13 0.63
C VAL A 41 9.48 10.29 -0.66
N SER A 42 8.66 11.32 -0.72
CA SER A 42 7.96 11.72 -1.94
C SER A 42 8.13 13.21 -2.18
N GLY A 43 8.24 13.60 -3.43
CA GLY A 43 8.16 14.98 -3.88
C GLY A 43 6.71 15.38 -4.19
N LYS A 44 6.57 16.46 -4.93
CA LYS A 44 5.28 17.01 -5.38
C LYS A 44 4.42 15.94 -6.04
N ASP A 45 3.11 16.03 -5.85
CA ASP A 45 2.12 15.08 -6.36
C ASP A 45 2.38 13.62 -5.92
N ALA A 46 2.95 13.47 -4.72
CA ALA A 46 3.34 12.19 -4.13
C ALA A 46 4.29 11.36 -5.02
N THR A 47 5.07 12.01 -5.87
CA THR A 47 6.06 11.34 -6.72
C THR A 47 7.15 10.72 -5.85
N PRO A 48 7.35 9.38 -5.87
CA PRO A 48 8.36 8.75 -5.06
C PRO A 48 9.76 9.25 -5.43
N VAL A 49 10.58 9.52 -4.41
CA VAL A 49 12.00 9.83 -4.58
C VAL A 49 12.80 8.56 -4.35
N GLY A 50 13.39 8.04 -5.42
CA GLY A 50 14.27 6.86 -5.38
C GLY A 50 15.71 7.21 -5.03
N TYR A 51 16.55 6.17 -4.86
CA TYR A 51 17.97 6.35 -4.59
C TYR A 51 18.66 7.15 -5.69
N ASP A 52 18.41 6.76 -6.94
CA ASP A 52 18.97 7.41 -8.14
C ASP A 52 18.37 8.81 -8.41
N ASP A 53 17.21 9.11 -7.81
CA ASP A 53 16.45 10.35 -8.06
C ASP A 53 16.62 11.41 -6.94
N GLY A 54 17.55 11.18 -5.99
CA GLY A 54 17.87 12.18 -4.96
C GLY A 54 18.24 11.63 -3.58
N LEU A 55 17.82 10.44 -3.17
CA LEU A 55 18.17 9.90 -1.85
C LEU A 55 19.66 9.66 -1.68
N SER A 56 20.40 9.30 -2.75
CA SER A 56 21.85 9.21 -2.74
C SER A 56 22.53 10.55 -2.42
N THR A 57 21.95 11.67 -2.87
CA THR A 57 22.42 13.00 -2.52
C THR A 57 22.17 13.31 -1.05
N VAL A 58 20.99 12.96 -0.54
CA VAL A 58 20.65 13.13 0.89
C VAL A 58 21.60 12.33 1.76
N GLU A 59 21.84 11.04 1.42
CA GLU A 59 22.81 10.19 2.12
C GLU A 59 24.19 10.83 2.19
N LYS A 60 24.69 11.30 1.04
CA LYS A 60 25.99 11.97 0.96
C LYS A 60 26.06 13.20 1.88
N LEU A 61 25.05 14.08 1.84
CA LEU A 61 25.00 15.27 2.70
C LEU A 61 24.98 14.92 4.20
N VAL A 62 24.26 13.87 4.57
CA VAL A 62 24.21 13.37 5.96
C VAL A 62 25.58 12.81 6.38
N MET A 63 26.22 12.02 5.52
CA MET A 63 27.53 11.42 5.81
C MET A 63 28.65 12.48 5.91
N GLU A 64 28.60 13.51 5.08
CA GLU A 64 29.57 14.60 5.11
C GLU A 64 29.36 15.54 6.31
N GLY A 65 28.18 15.50 6.95
CA GLY A 65 27.88 16.28 8.15
C GLY A 65 27.79 17.81 7.91
N ASP A 66 27.76 18.25 6.65
CA ASP A 66 27.76 19.70 6.29
C ASP A 66 26.35 20.32 6.24
N VAL A 67 25.38 19.73 6.92
CA VAL A 67 24.04 20.30 7.01
C VAL A 67 24.02 21.41 8.06
N LYS A 68 24.04 22.65 7.61
CA LYS A 68 23.98 23.82 8.50
C LYS A 68 22.54 24.20 8.79
N PRO A 69 22.17 24.44 10.07
CA PRO A 69 20.86 24.96 10.41
C PRO A 69 20.60 26.29 9.72
N VAL A 70 19.41 26.46 9.17
CA VAL A 70 18.98 27.76 8.64
C VAL A 70 18.73 28.75 9.79
N GLU A 71 19.01 30.03 9.59
CA GLU A 71 18.78 31.05 10.60
C GLU A 71 17.30 31.20 10.95
N ASN A 72 16.43 31.22 9.93
CA ASN A 72 14.98 31.27 10.10
C ASN A 72 14.39 29.85 10.01
N LYS A 73 14.21 29.21 11.17
CA LYS A 73 13.62 27.88 11.25
C LYS A 73 12.14 27.89 10.91
N GLY A 74 11.70 26.92 10.13
CA GLY A 74 10.29 26.68 9.88
C GLY A 74 9.54 26.18 11.13
N LYS A 75 8.22 26.21 11.08
CA LYS A 75 7.34 25.70 12.17
C LYS A 75 6.94 24.27 11.90
N VAL A 76 6.71 23.52 12.98
CA VAL A 76 5.99 22.23 12.94
C VAL A 76 4.56 22.52 13.37
N ILE A 77 3.59 22.07 12.58
CA ILE A 77 2.16 22.32 12.78
C ILE A 77 1.47 20.95 12.72
N ASP A 78 0.75 20.58 13.75
CA ASP A 78 -0.11 19.40 13.71
C ASP A 78 -1.26 19.65 12.74
N TYR A 79 -1.49 18.68 11.84
CA TYR A 79 -2.42 18.85 10.74
C TYR A 79 -3.38 17.66 10.66
N GLU A 80 -4.61 17.93 11.06
CA GLU A 80 -5.68 16.94 11.10
C GLU A 80 -6.17 16.58 9.69
N VAL A 81 -5.81 15.39 9.23
CA VAL A 81 -6.17 14.89 7.89
C VAL A 81 -6.96 13.59 7.92
N TYR A 82 -7.01 12.94 9.09
CA TYR A 82 -7.54 11.60 9.24
C TYR A 82 -8.98 11.47 8.73
N ASP A 83 -9.90 12.31 9.21
CA ASP A 83 -11.31 12.23 8.82
C ASP A 83 -11.51 12.55 7.33
N LYS A 84 -10.74 13.49 6.80
CA LYS A 84 -10.77 13.83 5.36
C LYS A 84 -10.31 12.65 4.50
N TYR A 85 -9.30 11.90 4.96
CA TYR A 85 -8.84 10.69 4.28
C TYR A 85 -9.87 9.57 4.39
N LEU A 86 -10.48 9.38 5.56
CA LEU A 86 -11.53 8.41 5.76
C LEU A 86 -12.74 8.68 4.84
N ASP A 87 -13.16 9.94 4.72
CA ASP A 87 -14.25 10.34 3.81
C ASP A 87 -13.88 10.10 2.34
N PHE A 88 -12.62 10.32 1.98
CA PHE A 88 -12.12 9.96 0.65
C PHE A 88 -12.20 8.45 0.42
N MET A 89 -11.77 7.63 1.38
CA MET A 89 -11.81 6.17 1.25
C MET A 89 -13.23 5.61 1.16
N ARG A 90 -14.19 6.18 1.91
CA ARG A 90 -15.60 5.75 1.90
C ARG A 90 -16.23 5.78 0.52
N GLN A 91 -15.77 6.63 -0.39
CA GLN A 91 -16.29 6.70 -1.76
C GLN A 91 -16.02 5.43 -2.58
N TYR A 92 -15.08 4.62 -2.14
CA TYR A 92 -14.64 3.41 -2.84
C TYR A 92 -15.03 2.11 -2.11
N VAL A 93 -15.64 2.22 -0.92
CA VAL A 93 -16.09 1.04 -0.18
C VAL A 93 -17.36 0.50 -0.82
N PRO A 94 -17.34 -0.75 -1.35
CA PRO A 94 -18.53 -1.37 -1.90
C PRO A 94 -19.47 -1.84 -0.78
N ASP A 95 -20.70 -2.16 -1.14
CA ASP A 95 -21.56 -2.93 -0.25
C ASP A 95 -21.04 -4.37 -0.15
N ILE A 96 -20.62 -4.75 1.04
CA ILE A 96 -20.12 -6.09 1.38
C ILE A 96 -21.07 -6.85 2.32
N SER A 97 -22.29 -6.38 2.50
CA SER A 97 -23.26 -6.95 3.45
C SER A 97 -23.61 -8.44 3.18
N ASN A 98 -23.43 -8.87 1.95
CA ASN A 98 -23.66 -10.26 1.53
C ASN A 98 -22.39 -11.14 1.60
N LEU A 99 -21.26 -10.60 2.05
CA LEU A 99 -19.97 -11.29 2.13
C LEU A 99 -19.53 -11.46 3.59
N LYS A 100 -18.94 -12.60 3.89
CA LYS A 100 -18.20 -12.85 5.13
C LYS A 100 -16.73 -12.54 4.87
N VAL A 101 -16.26 -11.45 5.41
CA VAL A 101 -14.89 -10.98 5.21
C VAL A 101 -14.09 -11.15 6.49
N SER A 102 -12.94 -11.81 6.42
CA SER A 102 -11.94 -11.85 7.49
C SER A 102 -10.81 -10.88 7.18
N VAL A 103 -10.45 -10.02 8.10
CA VAL A 103 -9.40 -9.01 7.92
C VAL A 103 -8.33 -9.17 8.99
N ASP A 104 -7.09 -9.35 8.55
CA ASP A 104 -5.91 -9.36 9.38
C ASP A 104 -5.16 -8.03 9.22
N CYS A 105 -5.09 -7.26 10.31
CA CYS A 105 -4.42 -5.98 10.34
C CYS A 105 -2.92 -6.08 10.63
N SER A 106 -2.39 -7.28 10.87
CA SER A 106 -0.98 -7.53 11.23
C SER A 106 -0.46 -6.66 12.37
N ASN A 107 -1.30 -6.29 13.34
CA ASN A 107 -1.00 -5.28 14.38
C ASN A 107 -0.48 -3.94 13.83
N GLY A 108 -0.70 -3.70 12.54
CA GLY A 108 -0.19 -2.56 11.77
C GLY A 108 -1.19 -1.43 11.56
N MET A 109 -0.79 -0.49 10.73
CA MET A 109 -1.49 0.78 10.52
C MET A 109 -2.88 0.64 9.89
N SER A 110 -3.22 -0.48 9.23
CA SER A 110 -4.56 -0.72 8.69
C SER A 110 -5.64 -0.72 9.78
N ALA A 111 -5.30 -1.11 11.01
CA ALA A 111 -6.20 -1.08 12.17
C ALA A 111 -6.81 0.31 12.45
N LEU A 112 -6.12 1.39 12.06
CA LEU A 112 -6.63 2.75 12.22
C LEU A 112 -7.89 3.02 11.39
N PHE A 113 -8.02 2.40 10.21
CA PHE A 113 -9.01 2.78 9.22
C PHE A 113 -10.02 1.68 8.91
N ILE A 114 -9.57 0.43 8.84
CA ILE A 114 -10.36 -0.63 8.22
C ILE A 114 -11.69 -0.89 8.93
N LYS A 115 -11.72 -0.87 10.27
CA LYS A 115 -12.96 -1.01 11.04
C LYS A 115 -13.93 0.14 10.80
N LYS A 116 -13.43 1.36 10.59
CA LYS A 116 -14.27 2.54 10.31
C LYS A 116 -14.80 2.56 8.88
N LEU A 117 -14.17 1.79 7.98
CA LEU A 117 -14.59 1.64 6.59
C LEU A 117 -15.58 0.50 6.41
N LEU A 118 -15.31 -0.66 6.98
CA LEU A 118 -16.11 -1.88 6.76
C LEU A 118 -17.12 -2.15 7.90
N GLY A 119 -16.92 -1.54 9.09
CA GLY A 119 -17.82 -1.71 10.24
C GLY A 119 -17.93 -3.17 10.68
N ASP A 120 -19.13 -3.56 11.12
CA ASP A 120 -19.43 -4.92 11.57
C ASP A 120 -19.65 -5.93 10.41
N ASN A 121 -19.50 -5.49 9.16
CA ASN A 121 -19.60 -6.37 8.00
C ASN A 121 -18.34 -7.23 7.78
N ALA A 122 -17.30 -7.02 8.58
CA ALA A 122 -16.08 -7.80 8.54
C ALA A 122 -15.67 -8.25 9.95
N MET A 123 -14.93 -9.35 10.02
CA MET A 123 -14.33 -9.88 11.25
C MET A 123 -12.84 -9.54 11.25
N TYR A 124 -12.32 -9.11 12.39
CA TYR A 124 -10.96 -8.56 12.47
C TYR A 124 -10.09 -9.39 13.41
N ILE A 125 -8.84 -9.61 12.99
CA ILE A 125 -7.78 -10.18 13.83
C ILE A 125 -6.54 -9.29 13.78
N CYS A 126 -5.67 -9.40 14.77
CA CYS A 126 -4.44 -8.58 14.90
C CYS A 126 -4.71 -7.08 14.71
N ASP A 127 -5.84 -6.58 15.22
CA ASP A 127 -6.42 -5.28 14.90
C ASP A 127 -6.16 -4.21 15.99
N GLU A 128 -5.26 -4.52 16.91
CA GLU A 128 -4.67 -3.57 17.83
C GLU A 128 -3.28 -3.14 17.35
N LEU A 129 -2.99 -1.84 17.43
CA LEU A 129 -1.67 -1.32 17.02
C LEU A 129 -0.60 -1.77 18.00
N ASP A 130 0.34 -2.57 17.55
CA ASP A 130 1.50 -2.97 18.34
C ASP A 130 2.73 -3.17 17.43
N GLY A 131 3.65 -2.21 17.47
CA GLY A 131 4.89 -2.24 16.68
C GLY A 131 5.87 -3.35 17.06
N THR A 132 5.57 -4.17 18.09
CA THR A 132 6.34 -5.37 18.42
C THR A 132 5.91 -6.59 17.61
N PHE A 133 4.75 -6.51 16.91
CA PHE A 133 4.17 -7.59 16.12
C PHE A 133 4.00 -8.90 16.90
N PRO A 134 3.21 -8.92 18.00
CA PRO A 134 3.15 -10.04 18.92
C PRO A 134 2.54 -11.32 18.34
N ASN A 135 1.76 -11.23 17.28
CA ASN A 135 1.06 -12.36 16.65
C ASN A 135 1.85 -12.96 15.48
N HIS A 136 2.29 -12.14 14.57
CA HIS A 136 3.16 -12.47 13.44
C HIS A 136 3.76 -11.19 12.86
N GLU A 137 4.83 -11.31 12.11
CA GLU A 137 5.45 -10.15 11.44
C GLU A 137 4.54 -9.53 10.35
N GLY A 138 4.69 -8.22 10.13
CA GLY A 138 3.88 -7.45 9.19
C GLY A 138 4.20 -7.68 7.71
N ASN A 139 4.66 -8.89 7.31
CA ASN A 139 4.96 -9.23 5.93
C ASN A 139 4.02 -10.32 5.39
N PRO A 140 2.93 -9.96 4.68
CA PRO A 140 1.95 -10.93 4.20
C PRO A 140 2.45 -11.86 3.08
N LEU A 141 3.63 -11.60 2.50
CA LEU A 141 4.23 -12.50 1.51
C LEU A 141 4.84 -13.76 2.13
N MET A 142 5.18 -13.71 3.42
CA MET A 142 5.71 -14.86 4.14
C MET A 142 4.59 -15.82 4.52
N PRO A 143 4.68 -17.12 4.18
CA PRO A 143 3.60 -18.09 4.45
C PRO A 143 3.20 -18.17 5.93
N GLU A 144 4.16 -18.12 6.83
CA GLU A 144 3.96 -18.16 8.28
C GLU A 144 3.09 -17.04 8.81
N ASN A 145 3.15 -15.84 8.20
CA ASN A 145 2.40 -14.67 8.62
C ASN A 145 0.92 -14.70 8.19
N ARG A 146 0.53 -15.64 7.33
CA ARG A 146 -0.85 -15.80 6.86
C ARG A 146 -1.63 -16.92 7.57
N VAL A 147 -0.94 -17.72 8.39
CA VAL A 147 -1.53 -18.91 9.02
C VAL A 147 -2.77 -18.55 9.85
N MET A 148 -2.70 -17.47 10.65
CA MET A 148 -3.81 -17.02 11.48
C MET A 148 -5.01 -16.63 10.62
N LEU A 149 -4.82 -15.84 9.57
CA LEU A 149 -5.89 -15.47 8.65
C LEU A 149 -6.49 -16.70 7.95
N GLN A 150 -5.66 -17.61 7.46
CA GLN A 150 -6.11 -18.84 6.79
C GLN A 150 -6.95 -19.74 7.73
N GLN A 151 -6.55 -19.84 9.00
CA GLN A 151 -7.32 -20.53 10.01
C GLN A 151 -8.63 -19.82 10.28
N HIS A 152 -8.62 -18.50 10.45
CA HIS A 152 -9.80 -17.68 10.69
C HIS A 152 -10.83 -17.79 9.55
N VAL A 153 -10.37 -17.78 8.29
CA VAL A 153 -11.23 -17.99 7.11
C VAL A 153 -11.93 -19.34 7.16
N ARG A 154 -11.21 -20.43 7.48
CA ARG A 154 -11.80 -21.79 7.60
C ARG A 154 -12.82 -21.90 8.72
N GLU A 155 -12.48 -21.37 9.90
CA GLU A 155 -13.33 -21.45 11.11
C GLU A 155 -14.65 -20.69 10.93
N HIS A 156 -14.59 -19.51 10.33
CA HIS A 156 -15.75 -18.63 10.15
C HIS A 156 -16.43 -18.82 8.79
N LYS A 157 -15.87 -19.68 7.92
CA LYS A 157 -16.35 -19.90 6.55
C LYS A 157 -16.48 -18.55 5.81
N SER A 158 -15.41 -17.78 5.86
CA SER A 158 -15.37 -16.48 5.20
C SER A 158 -15.24 -16.66 3.68
N ASP A 159 -15.91 -15.79 2.92
CA ASP A 159 -15.85 -15.81 1.46
C ASP A 159 -14.48 -15.27 0.97
N ILE A 160 -13.84 -14.45 1.78
CA ILE A 160 -12.52 -13.88 1.49
C ILE A 160 -11.77 -13.52 2.78
N GLY A 161 -10.47 -13.73 2.78
CA GLY A 161 -9.53 -13.19 3.77
C GLY A 161 -8.68 -12.09 3.18
N VAL A 162 -8.44 -11.04 3.95
CA VAL A 162 -7.63 -9.88 3.58
C VAL A 162 -6.56 -9.67 4.63
N ILE A 163 -5.30 -9.49 4.22
CA ILE A 163 -4.18 -9.19 5.13
C ILE A 163 -3.39 -8.00 4.62
N TYR A 164 -3.05 -7.09 5.53
CA TYR A 164 -2.26 -5.90 5.25
C TYR A 164 -0.83 -6.05 5.77
N ASP A 165 0.11 -5.31 5.18
CA ASP A 165 1.43 -5.15 5.76
C ASP A 165 1.47 -4.06 6.84
N GLY A 166 2.62 -3.93 7.53
CA GLY A 166 2.75 -3.08 8.72
C GLY A 166 2.34 -1.62 8.52
N ASP A 167 2.60 -0.99 7.38
CA ASP A 167 2.23 0.39 7.09
C ASP A 167 1.06 0.54 6.10
N ALA A 168 0.41 -0.58 5.80
CA ALA A 168 -0.82 -0.68 5.01
C ALA A 168 -0.70 -0.13 3.58
N ASP A 169 0.48 -0.25 2.96
CA ASP A 169 0.65 0.05 1.53
C ASP A 169 0.59 -1.21 0.64
N ARG A 170 0.48 -2.40 1.26
CA ARG A 170 0.26 -3.69 0.60
C ARG A 170 -0.93 -4.41 1.19
N VAL A 171 -1.68 -5.06 0.31
CA VAL A 171 -2.79 -5.93 0.66
C VAL A 171 -2.66 -7.24 -0.09
N MET A 172 -2.91 -8.38 0.62
CA MET A 172 -2.93 -9.72 0.05
C MET A 172 -4.24 -10.39 0.40
N PHE A 173 -4.57 -11.45 -0.32
CA PHE A 173 -5.86 -12.12 -0.24
C PHE A 173 -5.72 -13.62 -0.03
N VAL A 174 -6.74 -14.17 0.63
CA VAL A 174 -6.95 -15.59 0.83
C VAL A 174 -8.38 -15.91 0.35
N ASP A 175 -8.55 -16.94 -0.45
CA ASP A 175 -9.85 -17.35 -0.97
C ASP A 175 -10.71 -18.06 0.10
N GLU A 176 -11.93 -18.45 -0.25
CA GLU A 176 -12.88 -19.13 0.62
C GLU A 176 -12.41 -20.53 1.07
N ASN A 177 -11.45 -21.12 0.38
CA ASN A 177 -10.80 -22.38 0.74
C ASN A 177 -9.53 -22.17 1.58
N ALA A 178 -9.27 -20.93 1.98
CA ALA A 178 -8.07 -20.50 2.69
C ALA A 178 -6.77 -20.71 1.89
N ASN A 179 -6.82 -20.65 0.56
CA ASN A 179 -5.64 -20.63 -0.27
C ASN A 179 -5.17 -19.19 -0.48
N PHE A 180 -3.87 -18.98 -0.45
CA PHE A 180 -3.28 -17.68 -0.75
C PHE A 180 -3.46 -17.34 -2.23
N VAL A 181 -4.02 -16.16 -2.50
CA VAL A 181 -4.14 -15.63 -3.85
C VAL A 181 -2.84 -14.93 -4.22
N SER A 182 -2.14 -15.45 -5.21
CA SER A 182 -0.88 -14.87 -5.69
C SER A 182 -1.09 -13.42 -6.17
N PRO A 183 -0.15 -12.50 -5.89
CA PRO A 183 -0.19 -11.14 -6.44
C PRO A 183 -0.35 -11.08 -7.95
N ASP A 184 0.19 -12.05 -8.68
CA ASP A 184 0.02 -12.17 -10.14
C ASP A 184 -1.45 -12.32 -10.53
N LEU A 185 -2.18 -13.19 -9.81
CA LEU A 185 -3.61 -13.38 -10.05
C LEU A 185 -4.39 -12.11 -9.72
N MET A 186 -3.98 -11.37 -8.69
CA MET A 186 -4.61 -10.08 -8.37
C MET A 186 -4.38 -9.03 -9.46
N ILE A 187 -3.22 -9.00 -10.10
CA ILE A 187 -3.00 -8.15 -11.28
C ILE A 187 -3.99 -8.54 -12.39
N ALA A 188 -4.18 -9.84 -12.65
CA ALA A 188 -5.14 -10.30 -13.66
C ALA A 188 -6.58 -9.91 -13.32
N VAL A 189 -7.00 -10.04 -12.03
CA VAL A 189 -8.33 -9.60 -11.55
C VAL A 189 -8.51 -8.09 -11.74
N LEU A 190 -7.53 -7.28 -11.37
CA LEU A 190 -7.57 -5.83 -11.56
C LEU A 190 -7.61 -5.46 -13.06
N CYS A 191 -6.88 -6.18 -13.91
CA CYS A 191 -6.95 -6.00 -15.36
C CYS A 191 -8.35 -6.31 -15.90
N HIS A 192 -8.96 -7.39 -15.45
CA HIS A 192 -10.35 -7.71 -15.80
C HIS A 192 -11.29 -6.57 -15.43
N TYR A 193 -11.23 -6.13 -14.18
CA TYR A 193 -12.07 -5.05 -13.67
C TYR A 193 -11.87 -3.74 -14.45
N PHE A 194 -10.64 -3.29 -14.64
CA PHE A 194 -10.40 -2.00 -15.29
C PHE A 194 -10.59 -2.05 -16.81
N LEU A 195 -10.13 -3.10 -17.48
CA LEU A 195 -10.16 -3.18 -18.93
C LEU A 195 -11.51 -3.68 -19.48
N GLU A 196 -12.10 -4.69 -18.84
CA GLU A 196 -13.37 -5.29 -19.28
C GLU A 196 -14.57 -4.56 -18.66
N GLU A 197 -14.68 -4.52 -17.33
CA GLU A 197 -15.88 -3.97 -16.68
C GLU A 197 -15.94 -2.43 -16.73
N LYS A 198 -14.81 -1.74 -16.57
CA LYS A 198 -14.74 -0.28 -16.66
C LYS A 198 -14.44 0.24 -18.07
N GLY A 199 -14.06 -0.64 -18.99
CA GLY A 199 -13.77 -0.30 -20.38
C GLY A 199 -12.59 0.66 -20.57
N LEU A 200 -11.66 0.74 -19.60
CA LEU A 200 -10.49 1.59 -19.71
C LEU A 200 -9.58 1.08 -20.83
N LYS A 201 -8.89 2.00 -21.49
CA LYS A 201 -7.92 1.70 -22.55
C LYS A 201 -6.57 2.27 -22.16
N GLY A 202 -5.51 1.48 -22.34
CA GLY A 202 -4.14 1.90 -22.01
C GLY A 202 -3.24 0.73 -21.72
N LYS A 203 -2.04 1.04 -21.24
CA LYS A 203 -1.02 0.05 -20.90
C LYS A 203 -1.13 -0.34 -19.43
N VAL A 204 -0.73 -1.58 -19.12
CA VAL A 204 -0.65 -2.12 -17.77
C VAL A 204 0.82 -2.35 -17.44
N TYR A 205 1.24 -1.87 -16.27
CA TYR A 205 2.61 -2.09 -15.80
C TYR A 205 2.73 -3.42 -15.07
N GLN A 206 3.85 -4.11 -15.28
CA GLN A 206 4.27 -5.24 -14.45
C GLN A 206 5.77 -5.20 -14.19
N ASP A 207 6.20 -5.75 -13.07
CA ASP A 207 7.63 -5.99 -12.86
C ASP A 207 8.06 -7.38 -13.34
N ILE A 208 9.37 -7.59 -13.40
CA ILE A 208 9.96 -8.83 -13.95
C ILE A 208 9.62 -10.11 -13.16
N ARG A 209 8.99 -9.99 -11.98
CA ARG A 209 8.58 -11.12 -11.15
C ARG A 209 7.20 -11.65 -11.53
N THR A 210 6.43 -10.86 -12.28
CA THR A 210 5.06 -11.21 -12.67
C THR A 210 5.06 -12.34 -13.68
N SER A 211 4.14 -13.29 -13.51
CA SER A 211 3.96 -14.42 -14.41
C SER A 211 3.64 -13.97 -15.85
N LYS A 212 4.24 -14.64 -16.82
CA LYS A 212 3.96 -14.43 -18.24
C LYS A 212 2.46 -14.63 -18.59
N ALA A 213 1.77 -15.52 -17.87
CA ALA A 213 0.34 -15.79 -18.06
C ALA A 213 -0.52 -14.53 -17.86
N VAL A 214 -0.11 -13.60 -16.98
CA VAL A 214 -0.83 -12.33 -16.78
C VAL A 214 -0.79 -11.49 -18.05
N GLY A 215 0.39 -11.36 -18.68
CA GLY A 215 0.53 -10.64 -19.94
C GLY A 215 -0.31 -11.27 -21.09
N GLU A 216 -0.35 -12.60 -21.16
CA GLU A 216 -1.17 -13.32 -22.13
C GLU A 216 -2.69 -13.11 -21.88
N TYR A 217 -3.08 -13.00 -20.60
CA TYR A 217 -4.46 -12.68 -20.22
C TYR A 217 -4.83 -11.25 -20.62
N VAL A 218 -3.99 -10.27 -20.29
CA VAL A 218 -4.21 -8.84 -20.57
C VAL A 218 -4.30 -8.56 -22.08
N ALA A 219 -3.52 -9.28 -22.88
CA ALA A 219 -3.56 -9.15 -24.35
C ALA A 219 -4.96 -9.45 -24.95
N LYS A 220 -5.79 -10.26 -24.28
CA LYS A 220 -7.17 -10.56 -24.71
C LYS A 220 -8.06 -9.32 -24.72
N PHE A 221 -7.75 -8.31 -23.91
CA PHE A 221 -8.47 -7.04 -23.83
C PHE A 221 -7.91 -5.97 -24.77
N GLY A 222 -6.92 -6.34 -25.61
CA GLY A 222 -6.25 -5.42 -26.52
C GLY A 222 -5.31 -4.42 -25.83
N SER A 223 -4.92 -4.70 -24.58
CA SER A 223 -3.97 -3.89 -23.81
C SER A 223 -2.57 -4.48 -23.85
N GLU A 224 -1.57 -3.61 -23.74
CA GLU A 224 -0.14 -3.96 -23.71
C GLU A 224 0.35 -4.02 -22.25
N MET A 225 1.11 -5.08 -21.94
CA MET A 225 1.87 -5.18 -20.70
C MET A 225 3.25 -4.55 -20.86
N VAL A 226 3.55 -3.57 -20.04
CA VAL A 226 4.87 -2.95 -19.98
C VAL A 226 5.67 -3.58 -18.85
N MET A 227 6.65 -4.39 -19.18
CA MET A 227 7.55 -5.00 -18.21
C MET A 227 8.69 -4.05 -17.84
N TRP A 228 8.95 -3.88 -16.55
CA TRP A 228 10.01 -3.00 -16.07
C TRP A 228 10.68 -3.55 -14.81
N ARG A 229 11.64 -2.80 -14.27
CA ARG A 229 12.39 -3.16 -13.06
C ARG A 229 11.52 -3.08 -11.81
N VAL A 230 11.86 -3.91 -10.81
CA VAL A 230 11.19 -3.94 -9.51
C VAL A 230 11.45 -2.65 -8.72
N GLY A 231 10.44 -2.13 -8.05
CA GLY A 231 10.54 -1.03 -7.11
C GLY A 231 9.52 0.07 -7.35
N ARG A 232 8.87 0.53 -6.27
CA ARG A 232 7.77 1.49 -6.32
C ARG A 232 8.13 2.80 -7.05
N ALA A 233 9.34 3.34 -6.79
CA ALA A 233 9.77 4.58 -7.44
C ALA A 233 9.90 4.41 -8.96
N TYR A 234 10.42 3.28 -9.41
CA TYR A 234 10.55 2.96 -10.83
C TYR A 234 9.20 2.69 -11.48
N ALA A 235 8.32 1.96 -10.79
CA ALA A 235 6.97 1.67 -11.24
C ALA A 235 6.17 2.96 -11.47
N ALA A 236 6.12 3.84 -10.46
CA ALA A 236 5.37 5.09 -10.54
C ALA A 236 5.87 6.03 -11.67
N LYS A 237 7.19 6.09 -11.86
CA LYS A 237 7.79 6.86 -12.95
C LYS A 237 7.43 6.27 -14.32
N LYS A 238 7.59 4.93 -14.45
CA LYS A 238 7.31 4.24 -15.70
C LYS A 238 5.85 4.31 -16.09
N LEU A 239 4.94 4.15 -15.14
CA LEU A 239 3.51 4.24 -15.34
C LEU A 239 3.09 5.60 -15.94
N ARG A 240 3.67 6.70 -15.44
CA ARG A 240 3.44 8.05 -15.99
C ARG A 240 4.04 8.22 -17.39
N GLU A 241 5.25 7.67 -17.63
CA GLU A 241 5.91 7.74 -18.94
C GLU A 241 5.10 7.07 -20.06
N VAL A 242 4.44 5.98 -19.76
CA VAL A 242 3.70 5.18 -20.76
C VAL A 242 2.21 5.48 -20.79
N ASP A 243 1.74 6.43 -19.96
CA ASP A 243 0.31 6.74 -19.76
C ASP A 243 -0.46 5.46 -19.39
N GLY A 244 0.09 4.73 -18.44
CA GLY A 244 -0.45 3.45 -18.00
C GLY A 244 -1.67 3.59 -17.10
N ILE A 245 -2.53 2.57 -17.08
CA ILE A 245 -3.74 2.52 -16.24
C ILE A 245 -3.36 2.22 -14.79
N PHE A 246 -2.52 1.20 -14.56
CA PHE A 246 -1.97 0.82 -13.27
C PHE A 246 -0.74 -0.07 -13.43
#